data_f57e46458091b8ca4394f67e9d9023f8
#
_entry.id   f57e46458091b8ca4394f67e9d9023f8
#
_cell.length_a   1.000
_cell.length_b   1.000
_cell.length_c   1.000
_cell.angle_alpha   90.00
_cell.angle_beta   90.00
_cell.angle_gamma   90.00
#
_symmetry.space_group_name_H-M   'P 1'
#
loop_
_entity.id
_entity.type
_entity.pdbx_description
1 polymer ?
#
loop_
_entity_poly.entity_id
_entity_poly.type
_entity_poly.pdbx_seq_one_letter_code
_entity_poly.pdbx_strand_id
1 'polypeptide(L)'
;MKKKTSVRTKFIRTATKVAMPALQVLCAPPKLENIKKALFIQPHPDDNQIGAGGTIAYLVNKGVEVYELTVLDDRYTDLTYKGEGYTVRQKEALAAQEKLGMKNAGFLGFGDRTRATSREIADKITPIIREIKPDAIFTVDPNLASECHEDHIKVGNAVKFAFMDAGFDFVPELVDGKPHTDTHNVFTLGFYYTDTPNTIVDISDVGEFSCYPMFEGIHKEEEEYDPMYTNGLSAMNGAPCYGTRTVRYRIEDGE
;
A
#
# COMPACT_ATOMS: atom_id res chain seq x y z
N MET A 1 16.74 11.21 27.36
CA MET A 1 16.79 12.65 27.00
C MET A 1 15.61 12.93 26.08
N LYS A 2 14.64 13.78 26.50
CA LYS A 2 13.50 14.16 25.64
C LYS A 2 14.01 15.07 24.50
N LYS A 3 13.97 14.60 23.25
CA LYS A 3 14.30 15.42 22.08
C LYS A 3 13.32 16.60 22.01
N LYS A 4 13.82 17.84 22.04
CA LYS A 4 13.01 19.05 21.86
C LYS A 4 12.45 19.06 20.45
N THR A 5 11.13 18.95 20.32
CA THR A 5 10.42 19.08 19.03
C THR A 5 10.68 20.47 18.44
N SER A 6 11.08 20.54 17.17
CA SER A 6 11.39 21.83 16.52
C SER A 6 10.14 22.73 16.43
N VAL A 7 10.36 24.06 16.40
CA VAL A 7 9.29 25.06 16.25
C VAL A 7 8.47 24.79 14.96
N ARG A 8 9.14 24.40 13.87
CA ARG A 8 8.52 24.02 12.59
C ARG A 8 7.57 22.82 12.76
N THR A 9 7.99 21.79 13.49
CA THR A 9 7.16 20.61 13.76
C THR A 9 5.95 20.94 14.63
N LYS A 10 6.12 21.84 15.63
CA LYS A 10 4.98 22.31 16.44
C LYS A 10 4.00 23.12 15.61
N PHE A 11 4.49 24.01 14.74
CA PHE A 11 3.65 24.82 13.86
C PHE A 11 2.84 23.93 12.88
N ILE A 12 3.49 22.97 12.22
CA ILE A 12 2.83 22.02 11.32
C ILE A 12 1.74 21.23 12.07
N ARG A 13 2.04 20.70 13.26
CA ARG A 13 1.07 19.98 14.10
C ARG A 13 -0.15 20.83 14.45
N THR A 14 0.06 22.08 14.81
CA THR A 14 -1.03 23.00 15.17
C THR A 14 -1.85 23.38 13.94
N ALA A 15 -1.19 23.71 12.83
CA ALA A 15 -1.85 24.03 11.57
C ALA A 15 -2.67 22.85 11.04
N THR A 16 -2.14 21.63 11.12
CA THR A 16 -2.88 20.42 10.73
C THR A 16 -4.11 20.20 11.60
N LYS A 17 -3.98 20.32 12.93
CA LYS A 17 -5.12 20.15 13.85
C LYS A 17 -6.25 21.17 13.63
N VAL A 18 -5.93 22.37 13.18
CA VAL A 18 -6.92 23.42 12.93
C VAL A 18 -7.51 23.32 11.51
N ALA A 19 -6.67 23.01 10.51
CA ALA A 19 -7.12 22.93 9.12
C ALA A 19 -7.87 21.63 8.79
N MET A 20 -7.54 20.51 9.44
CA MET A 20 -8.14 19.20 9.18
C MET A 20 -9.65 19.16 9.34
N PRO A 21 -10.25 19.64 10.45
CA PRO A 21 -11.70 19.64 10.58
C PRO A 21 -12.41 20.46 9.49
N ALA A 22 -11.82 21.59 9.09
CA ALA A 22 -12.38 22.43 8.04
C ALA A 22 -12.30 21.75 6.66
N LEU A 23 -11.19 21.07 6.34
CA LEU A 23 -11.03 20.30 5.11
C LEU A 23 -11.97 19.09 5.08
N GLN A 24 -12.14 18.39 6.19
CA GLN A 24 -13.08 17.28 6.29
C GLN A 24 -14.53 17.69 6.07
N VAL A 25 -14.92 18.88 6.56
CA VAL A 25 -16.26 19.43 6.33
C VAL A 25 -16.46 19.86 4.87
N LEU A 26 -15.41 20.42 4.24
CA LEU A 26 -15.50 20.95 2.87
C LEU A 26 -15.43 19.84 1.81
N CYS A 27 -14.72 18.76 2.05
CA CYS A 27 -14.46 17.71 1.07
C CYS A 27 -15.29 16.44 1.29
N ALA A 28 -16.02 16.33 2.42
CA ALA A 28 -16.77 15.13 2.82
C ALA A 28 -16.05 13.82 2.39
N PRO A 29 -14.82 13.58 2.88
CA PRO A 29 -14.03 12.47 2.38
C PRO A 29 -14.75 11.16 2.66
N PRO A 30 -14.62 10.17 1.77
CA PRO A 30 -15.10 8.83 2.04
C PRO A 30 -14.60 8.36 3.40
N LYS A 31 -15.51 7.82 4.19
CA LYS A 31 -15.19 7.45 5.57
C LYS A 31 -14.52 6.09 5.60
N LEU A 32 -13.27 6.03 6.07
CA LEU A 32 -12.60 4.76 6.38
C LEU A 32 -13.19 4.04 7.61
N GLU A 33 -14.19 4.64 8.26
CA GLU A 33 -14.75 4.18 9.54
C GLU A 33 -15.53 2.84 9.46
N ASN A 34 -16.02 2.47 8.27
CA ASN A 34 -16.83 1.26 8.08
C ASN A 34 -16.06 0.08 7.46
N ILE A 35 -14.76 0.23 7.23
CA ILE A 35 -13.92 -0.82 6.68
C ILE A 35 -13.71 -1.90 7.74
N LYS A 36 -14.06 -3.14 7.42
CA LYS A 36 -13.77 -4.32 8.24
C LYS A 36 -12.63 -5.15 7.66
N LYS A 37 -12.49 -5.13 6.33
CA LYS A 37 -11.48 -5.85 5.60
C LYS A 37 -10.86 -4.96 4.52
N ALA A 38 -9.55 -4.84 4.52
CA ALA A 38 -8.79 -4.05 3.56
C ALA A 38 -7.77 -4.91 2.83
N LEU A 39 -7.57 -4.66 1.54
CA LEU A 39 -6.53 -5.28 0.73
C LEU A 39 -5.58 -4.20 0.22
N PHE A 40 -4.33 -4.26 0.63
CA PHE A 40 -3.25 -3.41 0.13
C PHE A 40 -2.51 -4.16 -0.97
N ILE A 41 -2.43 -3.56 -2.15
CA ILE A 41 -1.79 -4.15 -3.33
C ILE A 41 -0.61 -3.26 -3.71
N GLN A 42 0.60 -3.81 -3.62
CA GLN A 42 1.83 -3.09 -3.91
C GLN A 42 2.50 -3.60 -5.18
N PRO A 43 3.16 -2.70 -5.94
CA PRO A 43 4.07 -3.11 -7.01
C PRO A 43 5.23 -3.95 -6.47
N HIS A 44 6.10 -3.36 -5.65
CA HIS A 44 7.30 -3.99 -5.10
C HIS A 44 7.14 -4.30 -3.60
N PRO A 45 8.00 -5.15 -3.02
CA PRO A 45 7.84 -5.66 -1.64
C PRO A 45 8.11 -4.63 -0.51
N ASP A 46 7.87 -3.33 -0.72
CA ASP A 46 8.08 -2.26 0.26
C ASP A 46 7.15 -1.05 0.06
N ASP A 47 6.49 -0.93 -1.09
CA ASP A 47 5.69 0.25 -1.44
C ASP A 47 4.56 0.54 -0.47
N ASN A 48 3.82 -0.49 -0.02
CA ASN A 48 2.76 -0.34 0.97
C ASN A 48 3.31 0.17 2.30
N GLN A 49 4.44 -0.36 2.73
CA GLN A 49 5.05 0.00 3.99
C GLN A 49 5.55 1.45 3.97
N ILE A 50 6.19 1.86 2.88
CA ILE A 50 6.71 3.21 2.72
C ILE A 50 5.57 4.21 2.51
N GLY A 51 4.64 3.92 1.62
CA GLY A 51 3.57 4.85 1.22
C GLY A 51 2.38 4.87 2.18
N ALA A 52 2.07 3.75 2.81
CA ALA A 52 0.83 3.52 3.55
C ALA A 52 1.00 2.90 4.94
N GLY A 53 2.22 2.61 5.40
CA GLY A 53 2.47 1.86 6.64
C GLY A 53 1.78 2.43 7.87
N GLY A 54 1.72 3.75 8.00
CA GLY A 54 0.98 4.40 9.09
C GLY A 54 -0.52 4.18 9.02
N THR A 55 -1.10 4.15 7.82
CA THR A 55 -2.53 3.85 7.64
C THR A 55 -2.82 2.38 7.87
N ILE A 56 -1.93 1.49 7.45
CA ILE A 56 -2.03 0.05 7.75
C ILE A 56 -2.08 -0.15 9.26
N ALA A 57 -1.12 0.42 10.01
CA ALA A 57 -1.08 0.35 11.46
C ALA A 57 -2.35 0.96 12.10
N TYR A 58 -2.85 2.08 11.58
CA TYR A 58 -4.09 2.70 12.03
C TYR A 58 -5.29 1.77 11.85
N LEU A 59 -5.44 1.15 10.67
CA LEU A 59 -6.54 0.24 10.37
C LEU A 59 -6.47 -1.03 11.23
N VAL A 60 -5.30 -1.64 11.36
CA VAL A 60 -5.09 -2.81 12.23
C VAL A 60 -5.44 -2.49 13.69
N ASN A 61 -5.02 -1.34 14.21
CA ASN A 61 -5.35 -0.90 15.57
C ASN A 61 -6.86 -0.63 15.75
N LYS A 62 -7.59 -0.35 14.66
CA LYS A 62 -9.06 -0.25 14.66
C LYS A 62 -9.76 -1.62 14.54
N GLY A 63 -9.02 -2.70 14.45
CA GLY A 63 -9.55 -4.06 14.32
C GLY A 63 -9.93 -4.43 12.88
N VAL A 64 -9.45 -3.68 11.90
CA VAL A 64 -9.63 -4.02 10.48
C VAL A 64 -8.72 -5.20 10.13
N GLU A 65 -9.25 -6.17 9.43
CA GLU A 65 -8.49 -7.29 8.88
C GLU A 65 -7.76 -6.81 7.61
N VAL A 66 -6.46 -6.67 7.69
CA VAL A 66 -5.64 -6.11 6.59
C VAL A 66 -4.87 -7.22 5.88
N TYR A 67 -5.00 -7.27 4.56
CA TYR A 67 -4.27 -8.17 3.67
C TYR A 67 -3.28 -7.39 2.81
N GLU A 68 -2.17 -8.04 2.44
CA GLU A 68 -1.20 -7.50 1.49
C GLU A 68 -0.95 -8.47 0.35
N LEU A 69 -1.05 -7.95 -0.89
CA LEU A 69 -0.69 -8.62 -2.13
C LEU A 69 0.49 -7.89 -2.77
N THR A 70 1.55 -8.61 -3.10
CA THR A 70 2.69 -8.07 -3.85
C THR A 70 2.68 -8.59 -5.28
N VAL A 71 2.75 -7.68 -6.25
CA VAL A 71 2.60 -8.01 -7.68
C VAL A 71 3.91 -8.45 -8.30
N LEU A 72 4.98 -7.68 -8.06
CA LEU A 72 6.29 -7.90 -8.64
C LEU A 72 7.22 -8.59 -7.64
N ASP A 73 8.18 -9.31 -8.16
CA ASP A 73 9.23 -9.89 -7.35
C ASP A 73 10.61 -9.33 -7.77
N ASP A 74 11.41 -9.02 -6.78
CA ASP A 74 12.76 -8.48 -6.96
C ASP A 74 13.80 -9.60 -7.21
N ARG A 75 13.40 -10.71 -7.84
CA ARG A 75 14.31 -11.85 -8.03
C ARG A 75 15.57 -11.51 -8.80
N TYR A 76 15.53 -10.44 -9.60
CA TYR A 76 16.69 -9.97 -10.34
C TYR A 76 17.74 -9.29 -9.45
N THR A 77 17.35 -8.81 -8.28
CA THR A 77 18.26 -8.20 -7.29
C THR A 77 18.79 -9.23 -6.29
N ASP A 78 18.08 -10.35 -6.11
CA ASP A 78 18.53 -11.45 -5.25
C ASP A 78 19.41 -12.42 -6.01
N LEU A 79 20.70 -12.15 -6.01
CA LEU A 79 21.72 -13.00 -6.66
C LEU A 79 21.86 -14.39 -5.99
N THR A 80 21.27 -14.59 -4.82
CA THR A 80 21.29 -15.86 -4.08
C THR A 80 20.09 -16.74 -4.38
N TYR A 81 19.05 -16.18 -5.02
CA TYR A 81 17.81 -16.89 -5.32
C TYR A 81 18.03 -18.00 -6.35
N LYS A 82 17.67 -19.23 -5.99
CA LYS A 82 17.85 -20.42 -6.83
C LYS A 82 16.58 -20.91 -7.50
N GLY A 83 15.51 -20.09 -7.49
CA GLY A 83 14.21 -20.44 -8.08
C GLY A 83 13.29 -21.26 -7.17
N GLU A 84 13.67 -21.49 -5.92
CA GLU A 84 12.88 -22.23 -4.93
C GLU A 84 12.67 -21.41 -3.66
N GLY A 85 11.45 -21.47 -3.11
CA GLY A 85 11.07 -20.71 -1.91
C GLY A 85 10.88 -19.21 -2.17
N TYR A 86 10.99 -18.42 -1.11
CA TYR A 86 10.87 -16.97 -1.17
C TYR A 86 12.24 -16.31 -1.44
N THR A 87 12.23 -15.24 -2.24
CA THR A 87 13.38 -14.33 -2.38
C THR A 87 13.66 -13.62 -1.06
N VAL A 88 14.82 -12.96 -0.92
CA VAL A 88 15.14 -12.16 0.26
C VAL A 88 14.08 -11.08 0.46
N ARG A 89 13.71 -10.34 -0.58
CA ARG A 89 12.69 -9.28 -0.51
C ARG A 89 11.29 -9.78 -0.14
N GLN A 90 10.91 -10.97 -0.59
CA GLN A 90 9.64 -11.58 -0.17
C GLN A 90 9.66 -11.98 1.32
N LYS A 91 10.78 -12.48 1.84
CA LYS A 91 10.93 -12.77 3.27
C LYS A 91 10.88 -11.51 4.12
N GLU A 92 11.51 -10.42 3.67
CA GLU A 92 11.45 -9.11 4.31
C GLU A 92 10.02 -8.56 4.34
N ALA A 93 9.28 -8.66 3.21
CA ALA A 93 7.87 -8.29 3.15
C ALA A 93 7.02 -9.10 4.14
N LEU A 94 7.22 -10.42 4.23
CA LEU A 94 6.53 -11.26 5.21
C LEU A 94 6.84 -10.84 6.66
N ALA A 95 8.10 -10.50 6.96
CA ALA A 95 8.47 -10.02 8.28
C ALA A 95 7.84 -8.65 8.60
N ALA A 96 7.73 -7.76 7.61
CA ALA A 96 7.03 -6.48 7.74
C ALA A 96 5.52 -6.66 7.94
N GLN A 97 4.89 -7.59 7.21
CA GLN A 97 3.48 -7.97 7.39
C GLN A 97 3.21 -8.46 8.81
N GLU A 98 4.04 -9.35 9.34
CA GLU A 98 3.92 -9.86 10.72
C GLU A 98 3.99 -8.72 11.74
N LYS A 99 4.95 -7.81 11.60
CA LYS A 99 5.12 -6.66 12.50
C LYS A 99 3.95 -5.68 12.46
N LEU A 100 3.36 -5.48 11.28
CA LEU A 100 2.21 -4.60 11.09
C LEU A 100 0.87 -5.28 11.38
N GLY A 101 0.85 -6.58 11.63
CA GLY A 101 -0.37 -7.35 11.88
C GLY A 101 -1.20 -7.61 10.62
N MET A 102 -0.55 -7.61 9.45
CA MET A 102 -1.20 -7.92 8.17
C MET A 102 -1.20 -9.42 7.89
N LYS A 103 -2.09 -9.84 7.00
CA LYS A 103 -2.14 -11.18 6.42
C LYS A 103 -1.57 -11.17 5.00
N ASN A 104 -0.80 -12.19 4.66
CA ASN A 104 -0.28 -12.35 3.31
C ASN A 104 -1.39 -12.82 2.35
N ALA A 105 -1.67 -12.03 1.30
CA ALA A 105 -2.55 -12.40 0.19
C ALA A 105 -1.78 -13.05 -0.98
N GLY A 106 -0.44 -13.11 -0.88
CA GLY A 106 0.41 -13.78 -1.85
C GLY A 106 1.35 -12.87 -2.61
N PHE A 107 2.12 -13.50 -3.50
CA PHE A 107 3.03 -12.87 -4.43
C PHE A 107 2.67 -13.34 -5.84
N LEU A 108 2.41 -12.41 -6.77
CA LEU A 108 2.01 -12.79 -8.15
C LEU A 108 3.20 -13.22 -9.01
N GLY A 109 4.42 -12.82 -8.63
CA GLY A 109 5.66 -13.26 -9.27
C GLY A 109 5.92 -12.67 -10.65
N PHE A 110 5.34 -11.53 -10.99
CA PHE A 110 5.79 -10.77 -12.15
C PHE A 110 7.19 -10.21 -11.86
N GLY A 111 8.10 -10.28 -12.84
CA GLY A 111 9.43 -9.71 -12.65
C GLY A 111 9.42 -8.19 -12.71
N ASP A 112 10.37 -7.55 -12.05
CA ASP A 112 10.60 -6.10 -12.16
C ASP A 112 10.69 -5.64 -13.60
N ARG A 113 10.21 -4.42 -13.87
CA ARG A 113 10.08 -3.85 -15.21
C ARG A 113 9.33 -4.81 -16.13
N THR A 114 8.24 -5.36 -15.60
CA THR A 114 7.44 -6.37 -16.28
C THR A 114 6.99 -5.93 -17.67
N ARG A 115 7.00 -6.87 -18.62
CA ARG A 115 6.42 -6.67 -19.95
C ARG A 115 4.92 -6.95 -19.98
N ALA A 116 4.36 -7.50 -18.91
CA ALA A 116 2.93 -7.71 -18.79
C ALA A 116 2.18 -6.38 -18.89
N THR A 117 1.01 -6.44 -19.48
CA THR A 117 0.07 -5.33 -19.53
C THR A 117 -0.67 -5.19 -18.19
N SER A 118 -1.24 -4.01 -17.93
CA SER A 118 -2.11 -3.83 -16.76
C SER A 118 -3.31 -4.78 -16.78
N ARG A 119 -3.79 -5.20 -17.97
CA ARG A 119 -4.88 -6.17 -18.10
C ARG A 119 -4.46 -7.57 -17.62
N GLU A 120 -3.31 -8.07 -18.07
CA GLU A 120 -2.78 -9.37 -17.64
C GLU A 120 -2.51 -9.42 -16.13
N ILE A 121 -2.07 -8.31 -15.54
CA ILE A 121 -1.90 -8.19 -14.09
C ILE A 121 -3.27 -8.19 -13.41
N ALA A 122 -4.24 -7.42 -13.91
CA ALA A 122 -5.59 -7.36 -13.37
C ALA A 122 -6.28 -8.73 -13.36
N ASP A 123 -6.08 -9.53 -14.41
CA ASP A 123 -6.63 -10.89 -14.52
C ASP A 123 -6.12 -11.83 -13.41
N LYS A 124 -4.94 -11.53 -12.82
CA LYS A 124 -4.43 -12.25 -11.65
C LYS A 124 -4.90 -11.68 -10.31
N ILE A 125 -5.20 -10.39 -10.27
CA ILE A 125 -5.68 -9.71 -9.06
C ILE A 125 -7.17 -9.98 -8.81
N THR A 126 -7.98 -9.99 -9.87
CA THR A 126 -9.45 -10.13 -9.78
C THR A 126 -9.90 -11.34 -8.95
N PRO A 127 -9.39 -12.57 -9.16
CA PRO A 127 -9.78 -13.72 -8.35
C PRO A 127 -9.44 -13.55 -6.87
N ILE A 128 -8.32 -12.90 -6.55
CA ILE A 128 -7.90 -12.64 -5.17
C ILE A 128 -8.86 -11.67 -4.47
N ILE A 129 -9.32 -10.63 -5.18
CA ILE A 129 -10.35 -9.71 -4.65
C ILE A 129 -11.64 -10.48 -4.35
N ARG A 130 -12.07 -11.35 -5.25
CA ARG A 130 -13.29 -12.16 -5.08
C ARG A 130 -13.18 -13.17 -3.95
N GLU A 131 -11.98 -13.73 -3.71
CA GLU A 131 -11.71 -14.64 -2.61
C GLU A 131 -11.68 -13.91 -1.26
N ILE A 132 -10.90 -12.83 -1.15
CA ILE A 132 -10.73 -12.07 0.09
C ILE A 132 -11.98 -11.29 0.44
N LYS A 133 -12.69 -10.75 -0.56
CA LYS A 133 -13.90 -9.91 -0.41
C LYS A 133 -13.63 -8.67 0.47
N PRO A 134 -12.68 -7.79 0.11
CA PRO A 134 -12.37 -6.61 0.90
C PRO A 134 -13.43 -5.51 0.73
N ASP A 135 -13.66 -4.72 1.78
CA ASP A 135 -14.47 -3.50 1.71
C ASP A 135 -13.73 -2.37 1.00
N ALA A 136 -12.39 -2.38 1.12
CA ALA A 136 -11.51 -1.36 0.55
C ALA A 136 -10.25 -1.98 -0.05
N ILE A 137 -9.79 -1.40 -1.16
CA ILE A 137 -8.49 -1.70 -1.78
C ILE A 137 -7.62 -0.44 -1.76
N PHE A 138 -6.33 -0.60 -1.48
CA PHE A 138 -5.35 0.48 -1.49
C PHE A 138 -4.16 0.10 -2.37
N THR A 139 -3.66 1.06 -3.15
CA THR A 139 -2.49 0.87 -4.04
C THR A 139 -1.81 2.20 -4.35
N VAL A 140 -0.74 2.18 -5.13
CA VAL A 140 -0.06 3.37 -5.65
C VAL A 140 -0.94 4.15 -6.61
N ASP A 141 -0.82 5.49 -6.64
CA ASP A 141 -1.57 6.32 -7.60
C ASP A 141 -0.92 6.27 -8.99
N PRO A 142 -1.55 5.63 -9.99
CA PRO A 142 -1.01 5.57 -11.34
C PRO A 142 -1.08 6.90 -12.09
N ASN A 143 -1.75 7.91 -11.51
CA ASN A 143 -1.94 9.22 -12.12
C ASN A 143 -1.04 10.31 -11.49
N LEU A 144 -0.14 9.94 -10.57
CA LEU A 144 0.84 10.88 -10.02
C LEU A 144 1.68 11.45 -11.17
N ALA A 145 1.61 12.77 -11.38
CA ALA A 145 2.21 13.42 -12.54
C ALA A 145 3.75 13.27 -12.62
N SER A 146 4.40 13.08 -11.48
CA SER A 146 5.86 12.87 -11.38
C SER A 146 6.26 11.39 -11.31
N GLU A 147 5.31 10.45 -11.40
CA GLU A 147 5.64 9.03 -11.35
C GLU A 147 6.36 8.59 -12.62
N CYS A 148 7.59 8.14 -12.45
CA CYS A 148 8.43 7.66 -13.54
C CYS A 148 8.63 6.13 -13.50
N HIS A 149 8.16 5.46 -12.44
CA HIS A 149 8.28 4.01 -12.34
C HIS A 149 7.16 3.34 -13.13
N GLU A 150 7.52 2.73 -14.25
CA GLU A 150 6.54 2.08 -15.14
C GLU A 150 5.69 1.03 -14.43
N ASP A 151 6.29 0.28 -13.50
CA ASP A 151 5.59 -0.76 -12.75
C ASP A 151 4.53 -0.19 -11.81
N HIS A 152 4.78 0.95 -11.17
CA HIS A 152 3.78 1.65 -10.35
C HIS A 152 2.57 2.04 -11.20
N ILE A 153 2.82 2.62 -12.38
CA ILE A 153 1.75 3.01 -13.32
C ILE A 153 0.97 1.78 -13.78
N LYS A 154 1.65 0.69 -14.12
CA LYS A 154 1.01 -0.55 -14.59
C LYS A 154 0.18 -1.21 -13.50
N VAL A 155 0.74 -1.36 -12.30
CA VAL A 155 0.05 -2.01 -11.18
C VAL A 155 -1.12 -1.17 -10.69
N GLY A 156 -0.94 0.14 -10.51
CA GLY A 156 -2.03 1.03 -10.13
C GLY A 156 -3.21 0.97 -11.11
N ASN A 157 -2.93 0.96 -12.45
CA ASN A 157 -3.97 0.78 -13.46
C ASN A 157 -4.57 -0.65 -13.45
N ALA A 158 -3.77 -1.68 -13.21
CA ALA A 158 -4.26 -3.06 -13.08
C ALA A 158 -5.24 -3.20 -11.91
N VAL A 159 -4.93 -2.56 -10.77
CA VAL A 159 -5.82 -2.55 -9.61
C VAL A 159 -7.14 -1.85 -9.92
N LYS A 160 -7.12 -0.73 -10.67
CA LYS A 160 -8.38 -0.08 -11.13
C LYS A 160 -9.22 -1.01 -11.99
N PHE A 161 -8.61 -1.77 -12.89
CA PHE A 161 -9.33 -2.74 -13.71
C PHE A 161 -9.90 -3.87 -12.86
N ALA A 162 -9.08 -4.48 -11.99
CA ALA A 162 -9.50 -5.57 -11.13
C ALA A 162 -10.59 -5.15 -10.13
N PHE A 163 -10.53 -3.91 -9.62
CA PHE A 163 -11.55 -3.31 -8.76
C PHE A 163 -12.93 -3.32 -9.43
N MET A 164 -13.01 -2.91 -10.70
CA MET A 164 -14.26 -2.94 -11.47
C MET A 164 -14.66 -4.36 -11.83
N ASP A 165 -13.72 -5.16 -12.33
CA ASP A 165 -13.97 -6.52 -12.84
C ASP A 165 -14.46 -7.47 -11.76
N ALA A 166 -14.03 -7.29 -10.51
CA ALA A 166 -14.44 -8.14 -9.40
C ALA A 166 -15.95 -8.14 -9.16
N GLY A 167 -16.63 -7.04 -9.50
CA GLY A 167 -18.08 -6.90 -9.36
C GLY A 167 -18.91 -7.46 -10.52
N PHE A 168 -18.28 -7.80 -11.66
CA PHE A 168 -19.01 -8.20 -12.87
C PHE A 168 -18.96 -9.70 -13.11
N ASP A 169 -20.13 -10.33 -13.25
CA ASP A 169 -20.27 -11.77 -13.54
C ASP A 169 -19.89 -12.15 -14.98
N PHE A 170 -19.88 -11.18 -15.90
CA PHE A 170 -19.45 -11.37 -17.28
C PHE A 170 -17.93 -11.27 -17.49
N VAL A 171 -17.16 -11.02 -16.43
CA VAL A 171 -15.70 -11.09 -16.43
C VAL A 171 -15.27 -12.37 -15.72
N PRO A 172 -15.28 -13.51 -16.42
CA PRO A 172 -14.91 -14.78 -15.83
C PRO A 172 -13.40 -14.90 -15.70
N GLU A 173 -12.96 -15.38 -14.57
CA GLU A 173 -11.63 -15.95 -14.39
C GLU A 173 -11.74 -17.48 -14.23
N LEU A 174 -10.62 -18.17 -14.38
CA LEU A 174 -10.56 -19.61 -14.21
C LEU A 174 -9.91 -19.95 -12.86
N VAL A 175 -10.61 -20.75 -12.07
CA VAL A 175 -10.09 -21.42 -10.88
C VAL A 175 -10.12 -22.91 -11.13
N ASP A 176 -8.98 -23.56 -11.10
CA ASP A 176 -8.83 -24.99 -11.44
C ASP A 176 -9.44 -25.36 -12.81
N GLY A 177 -9.30 -24.46 -13.80
CA GLY A 177 -9.80 -24.63 -15.15
C GLY A 177 -11.32 -24.46 -15.33
N LYS A 178 -12.02 -23.94 -14.31
CA LYS A 178 -13.46 -23.64 -14.35
C LYS A 178 -13.71 -22.16 -14.19
N PRO A 179 -14.75 -21.60 -14.85
CA PRO A 179 -15.14 -20.20 -14.61
C PRO A 179 -15.52 -19.99 -13.14
N HIS A 180 -14.95 -18.96 -12.54
CA HIS A 180 -15.32 -18.49 -11.21
C HIS A 180 -16.30 -17.33 -11.36
N THR A 181 -17.51 -17.51 -10.83
CA THR A 181 -18.62 -16.55 -11.00
C THR A 181 -19.03 -15.85 -9.68
N ASP A 182 -18.31 -16.10 -8.59
CA ASP A 182 -18.60 -15.47 -7.31
C ASP A 182 -18.05 -14.04 -7.30
N THR A 183 -18.91 -13.07 -7.59
CA THR A 183 -18.55 -11.66 -7.71
C THR A 183 -18.48 -10.97 -6.35
N HIS A 184 -17.71 -9.86 -6.29
CA HIS A 184 -17.62 -9.02 -5.12
C HIS A 184 -17.48 -7.55 -5.50
N ASN A 185 -18.39 -6.70 -5.00
CA ASN A 185 -18.29 -5.26 -5.15
C ASN A 185 -17.43 -4.68 -4.03
N VAL A 186 -16.35 -4.00 -4.39
CA VAL A 186 -15.53 -3.22 -3.48
C VAL A 186 -16.07 -1.80 -3.45
N PHE A 187 -16.20 -1.19 -2.27
CA PHE A 187 -16.81 0.13 -2.13
C PHE A 187 -15.80 1.27 -2.12
N THR A 188 -14.54 0.99 -1.79
CA THR A 188 -13.50 2.02 -1.64
C THR A 188 -12.24 1.61 -2.35
N LEU A 189 -11.73 2.50 -3.23
CA LEU A 189 -10.41 2.38 -3.84
C LEU A 189 -9.56 3.58 -3.42
N GLY A 190 -8.49 3.32 -2.68
CA GLY A 190 -7.57 4.33 -2.15
C GLY A 190 -6.23 4.31 -2.87
N PHE A 191 -5.72 5.49 -3.20
CA PHE A 191 -4.40 5.66 -3.80
C PHE A 191 -3.47 6.43 -2.85
N TYR A 192 -2.32 5.86 -2.55
CA TYR A 192 -1.21 6.56 -1.90
C TYR A 192 -0.17 7.01 -2.93
N TYR A 193 0.81 7.81 -2.53
CA TYR A 193 1.72 8.54 -3.44
C TYR A 193 0.97 9.46 -4.41
N THR A 194 -0.01 10.20 -3.91
CA THR A 194 -0.83 11.10 -4.75
C THR A 194 -0.49 12.56 -4.54
N ASP A 195 -0.55 13.36 -5.60
CA ASP A 195 -0.43 14.82 -5.56
C ASP A 195 -1.81 15.53 -5.50
N THR A 196 -2.89 14.79 -5.67
CA THR A 196 -4.28 15.27 -5.63
C THR A 196 -5.10 14.62 -4.50
N PRO A 197 -4.67 14.72 -3.23
CA PRO A 197 -5.33 14.03 -2.13
C PRO A 197 -6.71 14.64 -1.85
N ASN A 198 -7.72 13.78 -1.67
CA ASN A 198 -9.05 14.14 -1.18
C ASN A 198 -9.34 13.59 0.21
N THR A 199 -8.49 12.71 0.72
CA THR A 199 -8.62 12.10 2.04
C THR A 199 -7.30 12.15 2.79
N ILE A 200 -7.35 12.47 4.07
CA ILE A 200 -6.19 12.54 4.95
C ILE A 200 -6.45 11.66 6.17
N VAL A 201 -5.53 10.74 6.44
CA VAL A 201 -5.57 9.88 7.64
C VAL A 201 -4.61 10.42 8.68
N ASP A 202 -5.11 10.72 9.87
CA ASP A 202 -4.25 11.11 11.01
C ASP A 202 -3.67 9.85 11.64
N ILE A 203 -2.37 9.68 11.50
CA ILE A 203 -1.59 8.56 12.05
C ILE A 203 -0.78 8.95 13.29
N SER A 204 -1.18 10.04 13.98
CA SER A 204 -0.45 10.56 15.14
C SER A 204 -0.30 9.54 16.27
N ASP A 205 -1.29 8.69 16.44
CA ASP A 205 -1.33 7.69 17.51
C ASP A 205 -0.51 6.43 17.18
N VAL A 206 -0.14 6.23 15.91
CA VAL A 206 0.62 5.06 15.44
C VAL A 206 2.00 5.43 14.87
N GLY A 207 2.33 6.73 14.84
CA GLY A 207 3.45 7.27 14.08
C GLY A 207 4.86 6.85 14.51
N GLU A 208 5.04 6.38 15.76
CA GLU A 208 6.33 5.81 16.18
C GLU A 208 6.46 4.32 15.80
N PHE A 209 5.33 3.67 15.49
CA PHE A 209 5.26 2.24 15.19
C PHE A 209 5.49 1.95 13.70
N SER A 210 5.24 2.93 12.84
CA SER A 210 5.06 2.65 11.41
C SER A 210 6.34 2.59 10.59
N CYS A 211 7.42 3.17 11.03
CA CYS A 211 8.59 3.34 10.17
C CYS A 211 9.85 2.62 10.64
N TYR A 212 10.14 2.62 11.92
CA TYR A 212 11.38 2.04 12.44
C TYR A 212 11.43 0.50 12.37
N PRO A 213 10.36 -0.22 12.76
CA PRO A 213 10.34 -1.68 12.65
C PRO A 213 10.36 -2.20 11.22
N MET A 214 9.89 -1.37 10.28
CA MET A 214 9.80 -1.68 8.87
C MET A 214 11.16 -1.72 8.21
N PHE A 215 11.99 -0.70 8.44
CA PHE A 215 13.35 -0.67 7.93
C PHE A 215 14.25 -1.74 8.57
N GLU A 216 14.06 -2.05 9.84
CA GLU A 216 14.72 -3.19 10.48
C GLU A 216 14.27 -4.55 9.91
N GLY A 217 13.04 -4.65 9.37
CA GLY A 217 12.52 -5.84 8.71
C GLY A 217 13.01 -5.99 7.28
N ILE A 218 13.07 -4.88 6.54
CA ILE A 218 13.39 -4.84 5.12
C ILE A 218 14.88 -5.06 4.83
N HIS A 219 15.79 -4.72 5.73
CA HIS A 219 17.24 -4.78 5.47
C HIS A 219 18.05 -5.56 6.52
N LYS A 220 17.41 -6.42 7.28
CA LYS A 220 18.07 -7.11 8.41
C LYS A 220 19.05 -8.20 7.98
N GLU A 221 18.97 -8.69 6.76
CA GLU A 221 19.84 -9.73 6.23
C GLU A 221 20.97 -9.20 5.33
N GLU A 222 20.97 -7.90 5.00
CA GLU A 222 22.10 -7.26 4.34
C GLU A 222 23.12 -6.89 5.40
N GLU A 223 24.27 -7.56 5.40
CA GLU A 223 25.38 -7.30 6.34
C GLU A 223 25.97 -5.88 6.21
N GLU A 224 25.58 -5.11 5.18
CA GLU A 224 25.88 -3.70 4.97
C GLU A 224 24.59 -2.91 4.78
N TYR A 225 24.06 -2.41 5.89
CA TYR A 225 23.03 -1.40 5.90
C TYR A 225 23.57 -0.09 5.29
N ASP A 226 23.09 0.30 4.11
CA ASP A 226 23.41 1.60 3.52
C ASP A 226 22.50 2.70 4.10
N PRO A 227 23.01 3.51 5.06
CA PRO A 227 22.22 4.60 5.65
C PRO A 227 21.83 5.65 4.62
N MET A 228 22.51 5.69 3.46
CA MET A 228 22.24 6.65 2.39
C MET A 228 20.98 6.26 1.61
N TYR A 229 20.73 4.97 1.42
CA TYR A 229 19.51 4.48 0.77
C TYR A 229 18.27 4.78 1.61
N THR A 230 18.32 4.50 2.91
CA THR A 230 17.23 4.80 3.85
C THR A 230 17.00 6.29 4.03
N ASN A 231 18.06 7.08 4.15
CA ASN A 231 17.94 8.54 4.26
C ASN A 231 17.55 9.18 2.92
N GLY A 232 17.96 8.62 1.80
CA GLY A 232 17.58 9.06 0.46
C GLY A 232 16.09 8.84 0.18
N LEU A 233 15.56 7.67 0.48
CA LEU A 233 14.13 7.36 0.36
C LEU A 233 13.28 8.23 1.31
N SER A 234 13.71 8.41 2.55
CA SER A 234 13.04 9.29 3.51
C SER A 234 13.04 10.75 3.07
N ALA A 235 14.11 11.22 2.43
CA ALA A 235 14.21 12.58 1.92
C ALA A 235 13.41 12.79 0.62
N MET A 236 13.39 11.82 -0.27
CA MET A 236 12.68 11.90 -1.56
C MET A 236 11.17 11.82 -1.42
N ASN A 237 10.66 11.00 -0.53
CA ASN A 237 9.22 10.77 -0.41
C ASN A 237 8.53 11.67 0.61
N GLY A 238 9.25 12.57 1.28
CA GLY A 238 8.68 13.39 2.35
C GLY A 238 7.95 12.52 3.37
N ALA A 239 8.52 11.34 3.66
CA ALA A 239 7.84 10.24 4.29
C ALA A 239 7.00 10.70 5.47
N PRO A 240 5.76 10.23 5.59
CA PRO A 240 4.88 10.52 6.73
C PRO A 240 5.55 10.22 8.06
N CYS A 241 6.55 9.37 8.04
CA CYS A 241 7.38 8.96 9.17
C CYS A 241 8.17 10.09 9.84
N TYR A 242 8.50 11.14 9.12
CA TYR A 242 9.41 12.19 9.64
C TYR A 242 8.78 13.56 9.92
N GLY A 243 7.49 13.71 9.89
CA GLY A 243 7.00 15.02 10.29
C GLY A 243 5.55 15.36 10.10
N THR A 244 4.83 14.70 9.27
CA THR A 244 3.43 15.07 9.01
C THR A 244 2.42 14.19 9.72
N ARG A 245 2.77 13.03 10.27
CA ARG A 245 1.84 12.08 10.92
C ARG A 245 0.50 11.94 10.18
N THR A 246 0.53 12.10 8.87
CA THR A 246 -0.62 12.02 7.98
C THR A 246 -0.22 11.32 6.70
N VAL A 247 -1.04 10.39 6.26
CA VAL A 247 -0.94 9.79 4.94
C VAL A 247 -2.02 10.42 4.06
N ARG A 248 -1.66 10.73 2.83
CA ARG A 248 -2.58 11.31 1.85
C ARG A 248 -3.07 10.22 0.93
N TYR A 249 -4.37 10.18 0.74
CA TYR A 249 -5.02 9.26 -0.17
C TYR A 249 -5.89 10.01 -1.14
N ARG A 250 -5.98 9.46 -2.33
CA ARG A 250 -7.10 9.66 -3.23
C ARG A 250 -7.99 8.43 -3.13
N ILE A 251 -9.25 8.63 -2.78
CA ILE A 251 -10.24 7.56 -2.66
C ILE A 251 -11.28 7.75 -3.75
N GLU A 252 -11.57 6.67 -4.46
CA GLU A 252 -12.66 6.59 -5.43
C GLU A 252 -13.71 5.61 -4.88
N ASP A 253 -14.97 6.07 -4.80
CA ASP A 253 -16.08 5.24 -4.39
C ASP A 253 -16.51 4.38 -5.57
N GLY A 254 -16.78 3.10 -5.32
CA GLY A 254 -17.42 2.21 -6.28
C GLY A 254 -18.92 2.51 -6.36
N GLU A 255 -19.48 2.56 -7.56
CA GLU A 255 -20.94 2.65 -7.79
C GLU A 255 -21.62 1.29 -7.66
#